data_0d88cf568b567b342676d14919651880
#
_entry.id   0d88cf568b567b342676d14919651880
#
_cell.length_a   1.000
_cell.length_b   1.000
_cell.length_c   1.000
_cell.angle_alpha   90.00
_cell.angle_beta   90.00
_cell.angle_gamma   90.00
#
_symmetry.space_group_name_H-M   'P 1'
#
loop_
_entity.id
_entity.type
_entity.pdbx_description
1 polymer ?
#
loop_
_entity_poly.entity_id
_entity_poly.type
_entity_poly.pdbx_seq_one_letter_code
_entity_poly.pdbx_strand_id
1 'polypeptide(L)'
;MEQIRKNFEEENIKIQILGCYMDLGNPDDEVRKNAVDTFKKCLKFNQILGASIVGTETAYPRLSLEEKKIWHPYMMDSVARLVEEAERLDVDMALEPVYWHPLEDLETTVEVFEKMNSDRLKRIFDPANVLEFPEIDQDAYWKEWLQALGDKI
;
A
#
# COMPACT_ATOMS: atom_id res chain seq x y z
N MET A 1 -6.21 21.55 -5.31
CA MET A 1 -6.03 20.28 -6.06
C MET A 1 -6.38 20.44 -7.54
N GLU A 2 -7.50 21.05 -7.90
CA GLU A 2 -7.89 21.27 -9.31
C GLU A 2 -6.84 22.03 -10.12
N GLN A 3 -6.24 23.09 -9.57
CA GLN A 3 -5.16 23.82 -10.27
C GLN A 3 -3.91 22.94 -10.50
N ILE A 4 -3.57 22.07 -9.54
CA ILE A 4 -2.46 21.13 -9.69
C ILE A 4 -2.76 20.16 -10.83
N ARG A 5 -3.94 19.53 -10.81
CA ARG A 5 -4.39 18.65 -11.89
C ARG A 5 -4.29 19.35 -13.25
N LYS A 6 -4.82 20.55 -13.36
CA LYS A 6 -4.79 21.33 -14.61
C LYS A 6 -3.37 21.59 -15.10
N ASN A 7 -2.44 21.93 -14.21
CA ASN A 7 -1.04 22.16 -14.59
C ASN A 7 -0.41 20.88 -15.17
N PHE A 8 -0.68 19.70 -14.59
CA PHE A 8 -0.20 18.43 -15.14
C PHE A 8 -0.84 18.09 -16.48
N GLU A 9 -2.14 18.35 -16.63
CA GLU A 9 -2.88 18.14 -17.89
C GLU A 9 -2.35 19.05 -19.02
N GLU A 10 -2.07 20.33 -18.73
CA GLU A 10 -1.51 21.30 -19.68
C GLU A 10 -0.12 20.85 -20.20
N GLU A 11 0.68 20.21 -19.36
CA GLU A 11 1.99 19.67 -19.74
C GLU A 11 1.93 18.22 -20.29
N ASN A 12 0.70 17.66 -20.44
CA ASN A 12 0.49 16.27 -20.86
C ASN A 12 1.21 15.23 -19.96
N ILE A 13 1.26 15.52 -18.65
CA ILE A 13 1.85 14.63 -17.64
C ILE A 13 0.72 13.91 -16.89
N LYS A 14 0.84 12.58 -16.81
CA LYS A 14 -0.07 11.74 -16.01
C LYS A 14 0.53 11.47 -14.64
N ILE A 15 -0.28 11.67 -13.59
CA ILE A 15 0.11 11.29 -12.23
C ILE A 15 -0.22 9.80 -12.07
N GLN A 16 0.79 8.95 -11.94
CA GLN A 16 0.57 7.51 -11.77
C GLN A 16 0.25 7.17 -10.31
N ILE A 17 1.02 7.68 -9.37
CA ILE A 17 0.87 7.37 -7.95
C ILE A 17 0.82 8.67 -7.15
N LEU A 18 -0.21 8.80 -6.31
CA LEU A 18 -0.23 9.74 -5.20
C LEU A 18 0.30 9.01 -3.95
N GLY A 19 1.56 9.24 -3.60
CA GLY A 19 2.17 8.65 -2.40
C GLY A 19 1.60 9.27 -1.12
N CYS A 20 1.12 8.44 -0.22
CA CYS A 20 0.63 8.82 1.10
C CYS A 20 1.09 7.78 2.12
N TYR A 21 2.38 7.78 2.41
CA TYR A 21 3.02 6.80 3.29
C TYR A 21 2.55 6.97 4.73
N MET A 22 2.02 5.90 5.34
CA MET A 22 1.34 5.95 6.63
C MET A 22 1.72 4.76 7.52
N ASP A 23 1.70 5.02 8.82
CA ASP A 23 2.05 4.05 9.88
C ASP A 23 0.81 3.22 10.26
N LEU A 24 0.38 2.36 9.32
CA LEU A 24 -0.90 1.64 9.39
C LEU A 24 -0.93 0.52 10.44
N GLY A 25 0.22 -0.02 10.80
CA GLY A 25 0.34 -1.13 11.76
C GLY A 25 0.65 -0.68 13.19
N ASN A 26 0.77 0.61 13.46
CA ASN A 26 1.21 1.11 14.75
C ASN A 26 0.27 0.66 15.89
N PRO A 27 0.77 0.05 16.99
CA PRO A 27 -0.04 -0.37 18.13
C PRO A 27 -0.71 0.80 18.87
N ASP A 28 -0.15 2.01 18.79
CA ASP A 28 -0.77 3.22 19.36
C ASP A 28 -2.02 3.60 18.55
N ASP A 29 -3.17 3.57 19.21
CA ASP A 29 -4.47 3.81 18.58
C ASP A 29 -4.61 5.21 17.98
N GLU A 30 -4.03 6.23 18.63
CA GLU A 30 -4.11 7.62 18.13
C GLU A 30 -3.25 7.81 16.88
N VAL A 31 -2.03 7.25 16.88
CA VAL A 31 -1.15 7.26 15.72
C VAL A 31 -1.81 6.55 14.55
N ARG A 32 -2.34 5.34 14.77
CA ARG A 32 -2.99 4.55 13.74
C ARG A 32 -4.26 5.20 13.21
N LYS A 33 -5.10 5.74 14.11
CA LYS A 33 -6.30 6.49 13.71
C LYS A 33 -5.95 7.68 12.82
N ASN A 34 -4.94 8.47 13.19
CA ASN A 34 -4.49 9.59 12.38
C ASN A 34 -3.96 9.15 11.02
N ALA A 35 -3.23 8.03 10.95
CA ALA A 35 -2.74 7.44 9.71
C ALA A 35 -3.89 7.06 8.78
N VAL A 36 -4.89 6.33 9.28
CA VAL A 36 -6.08 5.94 8.52
C VAL A 36 -6.89 7.16 8.06
N ASP A 37 -7.14 8.13 8.94
CA ASP A 37 -7.88 9.34 8.62
C ASP A 37 -7.16 10.20 7.56
N THR A 38 -5.82 10.24 7.61
CA THR A 38 -5.01 10.96 6.63
C THR A 38 -5.06 10.28 5.27
N PHE A 39 -4.90 8.97 5.22
CA PHE A 39 -4.99 8.23 3.96
C PHE A 39 -6.38 8.36 3.33
N LYS A 40 -7.46 8.27 4.11
CA LYS A 40 -8.83 8.51 3.65
C LYS A 40 -9.01 9.90 3.03
N LYS A 41 -8.33 10.93 3.55
CA LYS A 41 -8.30 12.26 2.92
C LYS A 41 -7.57 12.23 1.59
N CYS A 42 -6.46 11.49 1.48
CA CYS A 42 -5.73 11.34 0.21
C CYS A 42 -6.58 10.62 -0.85
N LEU A 43 -7.34 9.58 -0.49
CA LEU A 43 -8.30 8.95 -1.40
C LEU A 43 -9.33 9.96 -1.94
N LYS A 44 -9.90 10.80 -1.08
CA LYS A 44 -10.82 11.88 -1.49
C LYS A 44 -10.15 12.92 -2.38
N PHE A 45 -8.92 13.31 -2.05
CA PHE A 45 -8.16 14.25 -2.88
C PHE A 45 -7.85 13.67 -4.25
N ASN A 46 -7.65 12.36 -4.34
CA ASN A 46 -7.37 11.70 -5.60
C ASN A 46 -8.55 11.77 -6.58
N GLN A 47 -9.78 11.81 -6.12
CA GLN A 47 -10.95 12.06 -7.00
C GLN A 47 -10.85 13.40 -7.75
N ILE A 48 -10.18 14.39 -7.15
CA ILE A 48 -9.97 15.71 -7.76
C ILE A 48 -8.66 15.72 -8.56
N LEU A 49 -7.60 15.15 -7.99
CA LEU A 49 -6.26 15.17 -8.59
C LEU A 49 -6.17 14.29 -9.84
N GLY A 50 -6.82 13.12 -9.82
CA GLY A 50 -6.86 12.20 -10.94
C GLY A 50 -5.59 11.38 -11.13
N ALA A 51 -4.83 11.10 -10.05
CA ALA A 51 -3.79 10.09 -10.09
C ALA A 51 -4.40 8.69 -10.28
N SER A 52 -3.66 7.78 -10.92
CA SER A 52 -4.17 6.44 -11.19
C SER A 52 -4.43 5.66 -9.90
N ILE A 53 -3.60 5.88 -8.87
CA ILE A 53 -3.67 5.13 -7.60
C ILE A 53 -3.16 5.97 -6.43
N VAL A 54 -3.64 5.67 -5.21
CA VAL A 54 -3.07 6.19 -3.96
C VAL A 54 -2.28 5.09 -3.28
N GLY A 55 -0.97 5.28 -3.10
CA GLY A 55 -0.05 4.25 -2.61
C GLY A 55 0.49 4.54 -1.22
N THR A 56 0.77 3.48 -0.44
CA THR A 56 1.42 3.53 0.86
C THR A 56 2.22 2.27 1.16
N GLU A 57 3.25 2.42 1.97
CA GLU A 57 3.82 1.35 2.81
C GLU A 57 2.99 1.18 4.09
N THR A 58 3.40 0.29 5.00
CA THR A 58 2.59 -0.06 6.18
C THR A 58 3.19 0.33 7.53
N ALA A 59 4.42 0.83 7.54
CA ALA A 59 5.09 1.34 8.74
C ALA A 59 6.15 2.41 8.38
N TYR A 60 6.56 3.21 9.34
CA TYR A 60 7.73 4.09 9.22
C TYR A 60 9.01 3.47 9.80
N PRO A 61 8.98 2.88 11.02
CA PRO A 61 10.19 2.33 11.60
C PRO A 61 10.56 1.01 10.96
N ARG A 62 11.84 0.68 11.00
CA ARG A 62 12.31 -0.65 10.72
C ARG A 62 12.00 -1.54 11.93
N LEU A 63 11.12 -2.52 11.74
CA LEU A 63 10.62 -3.40 12.77
C LEU A 63 11.45 -4.69 12.88
N SER A 64 11.63 -5.18 14.10
CA SER A 64 12.09 -6.54 14.36
C SER A 64 11.01 -7.56 14.02
N LEU A 65 11.37 -8.83 13.89
CA LEU A 65 10.42 -9.92 13.64
C LEU A 65 9.27 -9.98 14.67
N GLU A 66 9.58 -9.76 15.95
CA GLU A 66 8.55 -9.76 16.99
C GLU A 66 7.62 -8.55 16.89
N GLU A 67 8.15 -7.39 16.59
CA GLU A 67 7.33 -6.19 16.38
C GLU A 67 6.44 -6.34 15.15
N LYS A 68 6.93 -6.90 14.04
CA LYS A 68 6.10 -7.18 12.85
C LYS A 68 4.88 -8.03 13.20
N LYS A 69 5.05 -9.10 13.99
CA LYS A 69 3.94 -9.95 14.46
C LYS A 69 2.94 -9.19 15.32
N ILE A 70 3.42 -8.28 16.18
CA ILE A 70 2.54 -7.44 17.01
C ILE A 70 1.77 -6.43 16.15
N TRP A 71 2.41 -5.84 15.14
CA TRP A 71 1.85 -4.80 14.29
C TRP A 71 0.89 -5.34 13.22
N HIS A 72 1.10 -6.58 12.77
CA HIS A 72 0.33 -7.19 11.68
C HIS A 72 -1.19 -7.14 11.88
N PRO A 73 -1.80 -7.53 13.02
CA PRO A 73 -3.26 -7.45 13.19
C PRO A 73 -3.80 -6.02 13.16
N TYR A 74 -3.03 -5.03 13.61
CA TYR A 74 -3.40 -3.62 13.53
C TYR A 74 -3.33 -3.10 12.09
N MET A 75 -2.32 -3.53 11.34
CA MET A 75 -2.22 -3.25 9.90
C MET A 75 -3.42 -3.81 9.16
N MET A 76 -3.81 -5.06 9.43
CA MET A 76 -4.97 -5.71 8.80
C MET A 76 -6.27 -4.93 9.02
N ASP A 77 -6.53 -4.47 10.27
CA ASP A 77 -7.69 -3.62 10.59
C ASP A 77 -7.64 -2.29 9.82
N SER A 78 -6.50 -1.64 9.80
CA SER A 78 -6.33 -0.37 9.09
C SER A 78 -6.56 -0.52 7.60
N VAL A 79 -5.98 -1.56 6.98
CA VAL A 79 -6.14 -1.85 5.54
C VAL A 79 -7.60 -2.14 5.21
N ALA A 80 -8.30 -2.93 6.01
CA ALA A 80 -9.73 -3.20 5.80
C ALA A 80 -10.56 -1.91 5.76
N ARG A 81 -10.33 -1.00 6.71
CA ARG A 81 -11.00 0.31 6.78
C ARG A 81 -10.64 1.24 5.61
N LEU A 82 -9.45 1.10 5.05
CA LEU A 82 -9.02 1.87 3.87
C LEU A 82 -9.61 1.31 2.59
N VAL A 83 -9.67 -0.01 2.45
CA VAL A 83 -10.30 -0.70 1.31
C VAL A 83 -11.79 -0.35 1.24
N GLU A 84 -12.51 -0.41 2.37
CA GLU A 84 -13.92 0.02 2.43
C GLU A 84 -14.11 1.47 1.93
N GLU A 85 -13.23 2.38 2.32
CA GLU A 85 -13.30 3.77 1.84
C GLU A 85 -12.92 3.90 0.36
N ALA A 86 -11.93 3.14 -0.12
CA ALA A 86 -11.53 3.11 -1.52
C ALA A 86 -12.67 2.61 -2.43
N GLU A 87 -13.36 1.55 -2.03
CA GLU A 87 -14.56 1.04 -2.70
C GLU A 87 -15.68 2.07 -2.72
N ARG A 88 -15.97 2.69 -1.57
CA ARG A 88 -17.00 3.73 -1.47
C ARG A 88 -16.74 4.94 -2.36
N LEU A 89 -15.48 5.28 -2.57
CA LEU A 89 -15.05 6.43 -3.40
C LEU A 89 -14.81 6.07 -4.86
N ASP A 90 -14.82 4.78 -5.20
CA ASP A 90 -14.43 4.27 -6.52
C ASP A 90 -13.00 4.69 -6.92
N VAL A 91 -12.04 4.57 -5.99
CA VAL A 91 -10.64 4.97 -6.14
C VAL A 91 -9.73 3.79 -5.84
N ASP A 92 -8.75 3.55 -6.70
CA ASP A 92 -7.77 2.50 -6.45
C ASP A 92 -6.75 2.94 -5.39
N MET A 93 -6.43 2.04 -4.48
CA MET A 93 -5.33 2.16 -3.53
C MET A 93 -4.32 1.04 -3.72
N ALA A 94 -3.07 1.28 -3.35
CA ALA A 94 -2.03 0.26 -3.41
C ALA A 94 -1.23 0.17 -2.12
N LEU A 95 -0.83 -1.06 -1.79
CA LEU A 95 0.13 -1.35 -0.74
C LEU A 95 1.48 -1.71 -1.35
N GLU A 96 2.53 -1.22 -0.75
CA GLU A 96 3.91 -1.54 -1.08
C GLU A 96 4.49 -2.43 0.02
N PRO A 97 4.74 -3.72 -0.25
CA PRO A 97 5.42 -4.62 0.68
C PRO A 97 6.86 -4.21 0.90
N VAL A 98 7.31 -4.25 2.15
CA VAL A 98 8.68 -3.92 2.54
C VAL A 98 9.14 -4.90 3.62
N TYR A 99 10.28 -5.60 3.43
CA TYR A 99 10.70 -6.72 4.26
C TYR A 99 10.89 -6.42 5.76
N TRP A 100 11.01 -5.14 6.15
CA TRP A 100 11.06 -4.73 7.57
C TRP A 100 9.75 -4.11 8.07
N HIS A 101 8.64 -4.22 7.34
CA HIS A 101 7.31 -3.78 7.72
C HIS A 101 6.41 -4.98 8.10
N PRO A 102 5.21 -4.77 8.66
CA PRO A 102 4.25 -5.86 8.91
C PRO A 102 3.76 -6.54 7.62
N LEU A 103 3.79 -5.84 6.49
CA LEU A 103 3.58 -6.38 5.14
C LEU A 103 4.94 -6.66 4.53
N GLU A 104 5.54 -7.80 4.87
CA GLU A 104 6.97 -8.04 4.67
C GLU A 104 7.31 -8.90 3.46
N ASP A 105 6.50 -9.90 3.15
CA ASP A 105 6.81 -10.94 2.20
C ASP A 105 5.60 -11.35 1.33
N LEU A 106 5.81 -12.34 0.46
CA LEU A 106 4.75 -12.82 -0.42
C LEU A 106 3.60 -13.45 0.35
N GLU A 107 3.87 -14.22 1.42
CA GLU A 107 2.85 -14.91 2.21
C GLU A 107 1.92 -13.90 2.88
N THR A 108 2.46 -12.94 3.60
CA THR A 108 1.67 -11.87 4.25
C THR A 108 0.94 -11.01 3.23
N THR A 109 1.54 -10.78 2.06
CA THR A 109 0.89 -10.00 1.00
C THR A 109 -0.30 -10.76 0.41
N VAL A 110 -0.14 -12.04 0.10
CA VAL A 110 -1.26 -12.88 -0.38
C VAL A 110 -2.38 -12.93 0.66
N GLU A 111 -2.05 -13.12 1.94
CA GLU A 111 -3.03 -13.10 3.02
C GLU A 111 -3.88 -11.82 3.03
N VAL A 112 -3.24 -10.65 2.89
CA VAL A 112 -3.93 -9.36 2.83
C VAL A 112 -4.88 -9.31 1.65
N PHE A 113 -4.43 -9.66 0.45
CA PHE A 113 -5.23 -9.59 -0.77
C PHE A 113 -6.40 -10.58 -0.76
N GLU A 114 -6.21 -11.79 -0.25
CA GLU A 114 -7.28 -12.78 -0.10
C GLU A 114 -8.33 -12.34 0.92
N LYS A 115 -7.91 -11.80 2.07
CA LYS A 115 -8.83 -11.34 3.10
C LYS A 115 -9.61 -10.09 2.72
N MET A 116 -8.97 -9.13 2.04
CA MET A 116 -9.63 -7.91 1.59
C MET A 116 -10.54 -8.17 0.39
N ASN A 117 -10.16 -9.07 -0.51
CA ASN A 117 -10.91 -9.50 -1.70
C ASN A 117 -11.57 -8.34 -2.45
N SER A 118 -10.80 -7.30 -2.75
CA SER A 118 -11.28 -6.06 -3.37
C SER A 118 -10.56 -5.75 -4.68
N ASP A 119 -11.34 -5.35 -5.69
CA ASP A 119 -10.78 -4.89 -6.95
C ASP A 119 -10.14 -3.50 -6.86
N ARG A 120 -10.39 -2.77 -5.75
CA ARG A 120 -9.77 -1.45 -5.48
C ARG A 120 -8.44 -1.55 -4.78
N LEU A 121 -8.05 -2.74 -4.29
CA LEU A 121 -6.75 -2.97 -3.69
C LEU A 121 -5.77 -3.46 -4.75
N LYS A 122 -4.71 -2.68 -4.97
CA LYS A 122 -3.61 -2.95 -5.89
C LYS A 122 -2.30 -3.10 -5.13
N ARG A 123 -1.25 -3.45 -5.84
CA ARG A 123 0.09 -3.60 -5.29
C ARG A 123 1.10 -2.71 -6.03
N ILE A 124 1.94 -2.02 -5.27
CA ILE A 124 3.20 -1.49 -5.77
C ILE A 124 4.24 -2.60 -5.61
N PHE A 125 4.88 -2.99 -6.70
CA PHE A 125 5.94 -3.99 -6.66
C PHE A 125 7.30 -3.31 -6.81
N ASP A 126 7.98 -3.13 -5.68
CA ASP A 126 9.40 -2.74 -5.63
C ASP A 126 10.24 -3.97 -5.26
N PRO A 127 10.97 -4.56 -6.23
CA PRO A 127 11.80 -5.73 -5.96
C PRO A 127 12.86 -5.49 -4.88
N ALA A 128 13.40 -4.27 -4.76
CA ALA A 128 14.42 -3.96 -3.76
C ALA A 128 13.84 -3.95 -2.34
N ASN A 129 12.59 -3.53 -2.18
CA ASN A 129 11.94 -3.44 -0.87
C ASN A 129 11.49 -4.79 -0.30
N VAL A 130 11.30 -5.80 -1.14
CA VAL A 130 10.90 -7.15 -0.68
C VAL A 130 12.07 -8.13 -0.61
N LEU A 131 13.29 -7.72 -0.97
CA LEU A 131 14.48 -8.57 -0.96
C LEU A 131 15.28 -8.40 0.34
N GLU A 132 15.02 -9.25 1.32
CA GLU A 132 15.79 -9.26 2.58
C GLU A 132 17.19 -9.88 2.39
N PHE A 133 17.30 -10.93 1.57
CA PHE A 133 18.52 -11.69 1.35
C PHE A 133 18.92 -11.67 -0.13
N PRO A 134 19.90 -10.85 -0.53
CA PRO A 134 20.28 -10.69 -1.94
C PRO A 134 20.95 -11.94 -2.56
N GLU A 135 21.36 -12.93 -1.76
CA GLU A 135 21.98 -14.19 -2.19
C GLU A 135 21.00 -15.28 -2.64
N ILE A 136 19.69 -15.06 -2.53
CA ILE A 136 18.67 -16.00 -3.03
C ILE A 136 18.63 -16.03 -4.56
N ASP A 137 18.02 -17.07 -5.13
CA ASP A 137 17.68 -17.09 -6.56
C ASP A 137 16.59 -16.05 -6.86
N GLN A 138 17.03 -14.84 -7.23
CA GLN A 138 16.14 -13.71 -7.45
C GLN A 138 15.16 -13.96 -8.59
N ASP A 139 15.58 -14.65 -9.66
CA ASP A 139 14.70 -14.94 -10.80
C ASP A 139 13.52 -15.85 -10.40
N ALA A 140 13.78 -16.86 -9.57
CA ALA A 140 12.74 -17.72 -9.02
C ALA A 140 11.81 -16.92 -8.08
N TYR A 141 12.39 -16.11 -7.19
CA TYR A 141 11.65 -15.29 -6.24
C TYR A 141 10.71 -14.27 -6.93
N TRP A 142 11.20 -13.55 -7.95
CA TRP A 142 10.36 -12.61 -8.71
C TRP A 142 9.24 -13.32 -9.47
N LYS A 143 9.50 -14.51 -10.01
CA LYS A 143 8.46 -15.31 -10.67
C LYS A 143 7.33 -15.70 -9.72
N GLU A 144 7.63 -16.11 -8.50
CA GLU A 144 6.62 -16.43 -7.48
C GLU A 144 5.72 -15.22 -7.20
N TRP A 145 6.31 -14.04 -6.98
CA TRP A 145 5.57 -12.80 -6.78
C TRP A 145 4.66 -12.44 -7.96
N LEU A 146 5.16 -12.54 -9.18
CA LEU A 146 4.40 -12.23 -10.37
C LEU A 146 3.30 -13.26 -10.65
N GLN A 147 3.54 -14.53 -10.34
CA GLN A 147 2.52 -15.57 -10.49
C GLN A 147 1.38 -15.43 -9.48
N ALA A 148 1.70 -15.07 -8.24
CA ALA A 148 0.71 -14.95 -7.18
C ALA A 148 -0.15 -13.67 -7.30
N LEU A 149 0.48 -12.54 -7.63
CA LEU A 149 -0.13 -11.20 -7.52
C LEU A 149 0.13 -10.30 -8.74
N GLY A 150 0.52 -10.84 -9.89
CA GLY A 150 0.83 -10.04 -11.08
C GLY A 150 -0.37 -9.27 -11.65
N ASP A 151 -1.57 -9.79 -11.44
CA ASP A 151 -2.84 -9.15 -11.84
C ASP A 151 -3.24 -7.97 -10.92
N LYS A 152 -2.54 -7.78 -9.80
CA LYS A 152 -2.78 -6.70 -8.83
C LYS A 152 -1.77 -5.53 -8.94
N ILE A 153 -0.81 -5.61 -9.86
CA ILE A 153 0.18 -4.54 -10.09
C ILE A 153 -0.44 -3.38 -10.88
#